data_c577d3b70daa73b7a6557357351bdfd6
#
_entry.id   c577d3b70daa73b7a6557357351bdfd6
#
_cell.length_a   1.000
_cell.length_b   1.000
_cell.length_c   1.000
_cell.angle_alpha   90.00
_cell.angle_beta   90.00
_cell.angle_gamma   90.00
#
_symmetry.space_group_name_H-M   'P 1'
#
loop_
_entity.id
_entity.type
_entity.pdbx_description
1 polymer ?
#
loop_
_entity_poly.entity_id
_entity_poly.type
_entity_poly.pdbx_seq_one_letter_code
_entity_poly.pdbx_strand_id
1 'polypeptide(L)'
;ADLGHTDTIVIGDCGLPVPAGVPKIDLALKPGTPSFLDVLTEVLKYMEVEKIHIASEMESKNPATWQKMQELFEGKEQILSDHEAFKAAAKTAKAVIRTGEITPYANIILHAGVIF
;
A
#
# COMPACT_ATOMS: atom_id res chain seq x y z
N ALA A 1 -14.54 2.92 8.95
CA ALA A 1 -14.33 1.86 9.94
C ALA A 1 -13.06 2.15 10.74
N ASP A 2 -13.12 1.88 12.01
CA ASP A 2 -11.97 2.10 12.88
C ASP A 2 -10.91 1.04 12.61
N LEU A 3 -9.64 1.48 12.62
CA LEU A 3 -8.51 0.58 12.49
C LEU A 3 -8.03 0.20 13.87
N GLY A 4 -7.85 -1.10 14.08
CA GLY A 4 -7.20 -1.61 15.27
C GLY A 4 -5.69 -1.47 15.15
N HIS A 5 -5.02 -1.62 16.28
CA HIS A 5 -3.57 -1.52 16.43
C HIS A 5 -2.78 -2.44 15.49
N THR A 6 -3.35 -3.60 15.14
CA THR A 6 -2.66 -4.57 14.29
C THR A 6 -3.24 -4.67 12.88
N ASP A 7 -4.21 -3.79 12.54
CA ASP A 7 -4.85 -3.84 11.24
C ASP A 7 -3.93 -3.34 10.14
N THR A 8 -4.11 -3.88 8.94
CA THR A 8 -3.37 -3.45 7.76
C THR A 8 -4.31 -2.97 6.67
N ILE A 9 -3.83 -2.01 5.88
CA ILE A 9 -4.51 -1.48 4.70
C ILE A 9 -3.55 -1.61 3.54
N VAL A 10 -4.04 -2.12 2.42
CA VAL A 10 -3.25 -2.20 1.20
C VAL A 10 -3.67 -1.07 0.27
N ILE A 11 -2.68 -0.38 -0.31
CA ILE A 11 -2.91 0.56 -1.41
C ILE A 11 -2.16 0.00 -2.60
N GLY A 12 -2.84 -0.20 -3.72
CA GLY A 12 -2.24 -0.89 -4.84
C GLY A 12 -2.44 -0.20 -6.17
N ASP A 13 -1.63 -0.64 -7.15
CA ASP A 13 -1.78 -0.22 -8.54
C ASP A 13 -3.05 -0.83 -9.14
N CYS A 14 -3.37 -0.43 -10.38
CA CYS A 14 -4.62 -0.87 -11.01
C CYS A 14 -4.66 -2.37 -11.31
N GLY A 15 -3.51 -3.03 -11.31
CA GLY A 15 -3.40 -4.46 -11.61
C GLY A 15 -3.24 -5.37 -10.40
N LEU A 16 -3.16 -4.83 -9.20
CA LEU A 16 -2.99 -5.67 -8.01
C LEU A 16 -4.25 -6.51 -7.77
N PRO A 17 -4.12 -7.84 -7.68
CA PRO A 17 -5.29 -8.67 -7.39
C PRO A 17 -5.76 -8.46 -5.95
N VAL A 18 -7.07 -8.41 -5.76
CA VAL A 18 -7.67 -8.29 -4.44
C VAL A 18 -8.02 -9.69 -3.95
N PRO A 19 -7.48 -10.13 -2.80
CA PRO A 19 -7.78 -11.46 -2.27
C PRO A 19 -9.28 -11.63 -1.98
N ALA A 20 -9.77 -12.85 -2.17
CA ALA A 20 -11.15 -13.17 -1.85
C ALA A 20 -11.42 -12.89 -0.36
N GLY A 21 -12.57 -12.28 -0.09
CA GLY A 21 -12.97 -11.97 1.28
C GLY A 21 -12.42 -10.67 1.85
N VAL A 22 -11.49 -10.02 1.16
CA VAL A 22 -10.97 -8.72 1.58
C VAL A 22 -11.78 -7.62 0.88
N PRO A 23 -12.35 -6.67 1.64
CA PRO A 23 -13.10 -5.56 1.03
C PRO A 23 -12.21 -4.75 0.08
N LYS A 24 -12.76 -4.46 -1.11
CA LYS A 24 -12.07 -3.65 -2.10
C LYS A 24 -12.71 -2.26 -2.18
N ILE A 25 -11.87 -1.22 -2.07
CA ILE A 25 -12.26 0.15 -2.33
C ILE A 25 -11.61 0.54 -3.65
N ASP A 26 -12.40 0.66 -4.70
CA ASP A 26 -11.88 0.91 -6.04
C ASP A 26 -11.99 2.40 -6.37
N LEU A 27 -10.85 3.06 -6.42
CA LEU A 27 -10.77 4.49 -6.75
C LEU A 27 -10.29 4.72 -8.18
N ALA A 28 -10.01 3.66 -8.94
CA ALA A 28 -9.51 3.80 -10.30
C ALA A 28 -10.56 4.46 -11.19
N LEU A 29 -10.27 5.67 -11.65
CA LEU A 29 -11.15 6.41 -12.54
C LEU A 29 -10.78 6.14 -14.01
N LYS A 30 -9.49 6.18 -14.29
CA LYS A 30 -8.92 5.92 -15.61
C LYS A 30 -7.43 5.62 -15.42
N PRO A 31 -6.73 5.09 -16.45
CA PRO A 31 -5.30 4.79 -16.29
C PRO A 31 -4.53 5.99 -15.77
N GLY A 32 -3.80 5.78 -14.68
CA GLY A 32 -2.99 6.78 -14.03
C GLY A 32 -3.71 7.67 -13.03
N THR A 33 -5.04 7.58 -12.90
CA THR A 33 -5.80 8.50 -12.07
C THR A 33 -6.80 7.75 -11.16
N PRO A 34 -6.79 8.00 -9.85
CA PRO A 34 -5.75 8.73 -9.13
C PRO A 34 -4.47 7.91 -9.06
N SER A 35 -3.34 8.61 -8.90
CA SER A 35 -2.05 7.93 -8.78
C SER A 35 -1.93 7.25 -7.41
N PHE A 36 -1.01 6.30 -7.32
CA PHE A 36 -0.69 5.64 -6.06
C PHE A 36 -0.28 6.66 -4.99
N LEU A 37 0.60 7.61 -5.35
CA LEU A 37 1.07 8.62 -4.40
C LEU A 37 -0.05 9.55 -3.92
N ASP A 38 -0.96 9.94 -4.80
CA ASP A 38 -2.09 10.79 -4.40
C ASP A 38 -2.96 10.10 -3.36
N VAL A 39 -3.26 8.83 -3.57
CA VAL A 39 -4.08 8.07 -2.62
C VAL A 39 -3.33 7.85 -1.32
N LEU A 40 -2.06 7.45 -1.41
CA LEU A 40 -1.23 7.20 -0.23
C LEU A 40 -1.13 8.45 0.65
N THR A 41 -0.83 9.61 0.05
CA THR A 41 -0.67 10.83 0.83
C THR A 41 -1.99 11.26 1.49
N GLU A 42 -3.12 11.01 0.84
CA GLU A 42 -4.43 11.27 1.48
C GLU A 42 -4.67 10.35 2.66
N VAL A 43 -4.41 9.06 2.51
CA VAL A 43 -4.62 8.08 3.59
C VAL A 43 -3.74 8.42 4.80
N LEU A 44 -2.51 8.87 4.56
CA LEU A 44 -1.59 9.20 5.65
C LEU A 44 -2.03 10.40 6.50
N LYS A 45 -2.99 11.18 6.03
CA LYS A 45 -3.58 12.27 6.82
C LYS A 45 -4.49 11.75 7.94
N TYR A 46 -4.99 10.52 7.81
CA TYR A 46 -6.03 9.96 8.68
C TYR A 46 -5.60 8.68 9.37
N MET A 47 -4.36 8.24 9.19
CA MET A 47 -3.89 6.95 9.69
C MET A 47 -2.49 7.09 10.24
N GLU A 48 -2.29 6.62 11.47
CA GLU A 48 -0.96 6.50 12.04
C GLU A 48 -0.35 5.19 11.55
N VAL A 49 0.84 5.26 10.94
CA VAL A 49 1.50 4.10 10.37
C VAL A 49 2.70 3.72 11.23
N GLU A 50 2.72 2.47 11.70
CA GLU A 50 3.80 1.93 12.51
C GLU A 50 4.92 1.39 11.65
N LYS A 51 4.58 0.64 10.61
CA LYS A 51 5.55 0.08 9.67
C LYS A 51 4.89 -0.16 8.33
N ILE A 52 5.71 -0.39 7.31
CA ILE A 52 5.23 -0.62 5.94
C ILE A 52 5.77 -1.94 5.41
N HIS A 53 5.08 -2.50 4.42
CA HIS A 53 5.51 -3.69 3.70
C HIS A 53 5.48 -3.38 2.21
N ILE A 54 6.61 -3.56 1.54
CA ILE A 54 6.81 -3.26 0.12
C ILE A 54 7.43 -4.48 -0.53
N ALA A 55 7.06 -4.74 -1.80
CA ALA A 55 7.73 -5.79 -2.57
C ALA A 55 9.13 -5.31 -2.98
N SER A 56 10.12 -6.18 -2.82
CA SER A 56 11.51 -5.83 -3.14
C SER A 56 11.71 -5.48 -4.62
N GLU A 57 10.87 -6.00 -5.50
CA GLU A 57 10.93 -5.69 -6.94
C GLU A 57 10.69 -4.22 -7.24
N MET A 58 10.04 -3.48 -6.34
CA MET A 58 9.80 -2.05 -6.56
C MET A 58 11.10 -1.29 -6.75
N GLU A 59 12.14 -1.63 -6.01
CA GLU A 59 13.41 -0.90 -6.07
C GLU A 59 13.99 -0.86 -7.48
N SER A 60 14.01 -2.00 -8.17
CA SER A 60 14.59 -2.09 -9.50
C SER A 60 13.60 -1.77 -10.62
N LYS A 61 12.32 -2.09 -10.42
CA LYS A 61 11.31 -1.98 -11.48
C LYS A 61 10.53 -0.67 -11.45
N ASN A 62 10.55 0.04 -10.32
CA ASN A 62 9.87 1.32 -10.16
C ASN A 62 10.67 2.20 -9.21
N PRO A 63 11.90 2.58 -9.59
CA PRO A 63 12.78 3.30 -8.67
C PRO A 63 12.26 4.65 -8.20
N ALA A 64 11.47 5.35 -9.02
CA ALA A 64 10.90 6.63 -8.61
C ALA A 64 9.93 6.47 -7.44
N THR A 65 9.05 5.48 -7.49
CA THR A 65 8.12 5.19 -6.40
C THR A 65 8.87 4.67 -5.18
N TRP A 66 9.86 3.80 -5.39
CA TRP A 66 10.73 3.31 -4.30
C TRP A 66 11.36 4.47 -3.54
N GLN A 67 11.93 5.44 -4.26
CA GLN A 67 12.57 6.60 -3.65
C GLN A 67 11.57 7.40 -2.81
N LYS A 68 10.35 7.59 -3.32
CA LYS A 68 9.29 8.29 -2.57
C LYS A 68 8.92 7.54 -1.30
N MET A 69 8.88 6.20 -1.35
CA MET A 69 8.59 5.41 -0.14
C MET A 69 9.67 5.59 0.90
N GLN A 70 10.95 5.60 0.48
CA GLN A 70 12.05 5.81 1.41
C GLN A 70 12.00 7.20 2.06
N GLU A 71 11.60 8.21 1.31
CA GLU A 71 11.46 9.57 1.85
C GLU A 71 10.28 9.68 2.82
N LEU A 72 9.11 9.17 2.42
CA LEU A 72 7.88 9.29 3.21
C LEU A 72 7.96 8.52 4.54
N PHE A 73 8.65 7.39 4.53
CA PHE A 73 8.68 6.49 5.69
C PHE A 73 10.06 6.39 6.32
N GLU A 74 10.87 7.44 6.18
CA GLU A 74 12.18 7.49 6.82
C GLU A 74 12.04 7.25 8.32
N GLY A 75 12.85 6.34 8.85
CA GLY A 75 12.82 5.99 10.27
C GLY A 75 11.77 4.97 10.66
N LYS A 76 10.88 4.59 9.75
CA LYS A 76 9.88 3.56 10.03
C LYS A 76 10.42 2.18 9.68
N GLU A 77 9.95 1.17 10.40
CA GLU A 77 10.28 -0.22 10.08
C GLU A 77 9.69 -0.59 8.71
N GLN A 78 10.47 -1.31 7.91
CA GLN A 78 10.03 -1.77 6.59
C GLN A 78 10.20 -3.28 6.47
N ILE A 79 9.13 -3.95 6.03
CA ILE A 79 9.19 -5.34 5.64
C ILE A 79 9.39 -5.36 4.13
N LEU A 80 10.45 -6.01 3.68
CA LEU A 80 10.71 -6.21 2.25
C LEU A 80 10.57 -7.68 1.93
N SER A 81 9.75 -8.02 0.96
CA SER A 81 9.57 -9.40 0.53
C SER A 81 9.42 -9.42 -0.99
N ASP A 82 9.45 -10.61 -1.58
CA ASP A 82 9.10 -10.69 -3.00
C ASP A 82 7.60 -10.40 -3.18
N HIS A 83 7.19 -10.16 -4.43
CA HIS A 83 5.82 -9.78 -4.73
C HIS A 83 4.81 -10.88 -4.35
N GLU A 84 5.20 -12.16 -4.48
CA GLU A 84 4.31 -13.26 -4.11
C GLU A 84 4.04 -13.28 -2.60
N ALA A 85 5.09 -13.08 -1.79
CA ALA A 85 4.92 -12.99 -0.35
C ALA A 85 4.12 -11.73 0.04
N PHE A 86 4.31 -10.64 -0.68
CA PHE A 86 3.52 -9.43 -0.50
C PHE A 86 2.03 -9.72 -0.72
N LYS A 87 1.69 -10.39 -1.84
CA LYS A 87 0.30 -10.74 -2.14
C LYS A 87 -0.29 -11.66 -1.07
N ALA A 88 0.51 -12.59 -0.57
CA ALA A 88 0.05 -13.48 0.51
C ALA A 88 -0.24 -12.69 1.79
N ALA A 89 0.60 -11.72 2.13
CA ALA A 89 0.38 -10.87 3.31
C ALA A 89 -0.88 -10.01 3.16
N ALA A 90 -1.25 -9.63 1.95
CA ALA A 90 -2.44 -8.83 1.70
C ALA A 90 -3.74 -9.56 2.03
N LYS A 91 -3.71 -10.89 2.15
CA LYS A 91 -4.90 -11.70 2.44
C LYS A 91 -5.55 -11.39 3.78
N THR A 92 -4.79 -10.86 4.72
CA THR A 92 -5.29 -10.53 6.06
C THR A 92 -5.55 -9.04 6.23
N ALA A 93 -5.48 -8.26 5.17
CA ALA A 93 -5.72 -6.83 5.24
C ALA A 93 -7.18 -6.52 5.55
N LYS A 94 -7.41 -5.40 6.21
CA LYS A 94 -8.75 -4.89 6.50
C LYS A 94 -9.46 -4.43 5.23
N ALA A 95 -8.70 -3.87 4.29
CA ALA A 95 -9.22 -3.45 3.00
C ALA A 95 -8.07 -3.29 2.01
N VAL A 96 -8.40 -3.37 0.72
CA VAL A 96 -7.47 -3.04 -0.36
C VAL A 96 -8.05 -1.85 -1.12
N ILE A 97 -7.27 -0.79 -1.19
CA ILE A 97 -7.62 0.41 -1.97
C ILE A 97 -6.90 0.30 -3.30
N ARG A 98 -7.68 0.13 -4.38
CA ARG A 98 -7.15 0.06 -5.73
C ARG A 98 -7.11 1.46 -6.33
N THR A 99 -5.93 1.86 -6.81
CA THR A 99 -5.76 3.16 -7.46
C THR A 99 -5.74 2.99 -8.97
N GLY A 100 -5.64 4.11 -9.70
CA GLY A 100 -5.47 4.08 -11.14
C GLY A 100 -4.01 3.96 -11.57
N GLU A 101 -3.08 3.76 -10.63
CA GLU A 101 -1.65 3.71 -10.93
C GLU A 101 -1.31 2.63 -11.94
N ILE A 102 -0.55 3.00 -12.98
CA ILE A 102 -0.17 2.06 -14.05
C ILE A 102 1.29 1.64 -13.98
N THR A 103 2.11 2.26 -13.11
CA THR A 103 3.51 1.85 -12.97
C THR A 103 3.60 0.55 -12.17
N PRO A 104 4.62 -0.29 -12.43
CA PRO A 104 4.69 -1.62 -11.82
C PRO A 104 5.06 -1.55 -10.33
N TYR A 105 4.56 -2.52 -9.58
CA TYR A 105 4.88 -2.72 -8.16
C TYR A 105 4.60 -1.51 -7.28
N ALA A 106 3.73 -0.60 -7.69
CA ALA A 106 3.31 0.54 -6.88
C ALA A 106 2.23 0.09 -5.88
N ASN A 107 2.68 -0.67 -4.88
CA ASN A 107 1.81 -1.30 -3.89
C ASN A 107 2.47 -1.22 -2.52
N ILE A 108 1.66 -1.02 -1.49
CA ILE A 108 2.16 -0.95 -0.11
C ILE A 108 1.13 -1.53 0.85
N ILE A 109 1.61 -2.20 1.89
CA ILE A 109 0.77 -2.57 3.02
C ILE A 109 1.15 -1.66 4.18
N LEU A 110 0.18 -0.90 4.68
CA LEU A 110 0.36 -0.01 5.82
C LEU A 110 -0.09 -0.74 7.08
N HIS A 111 0.79 -0.82 8.07
CA HIS A 111 0.46 -1.41 9.37
C HIS A 111 0.07 -0.28 10.31
N ALA A 112 -1.15 -0.33 10.83
CA ALA A 112 -1.67 0.70 11.71
C ALA A 112 -0.92 0.71 13.03
N GLY A 113 -0.55 1.90 13.46
CA GLY A 113 0.05 2.11 14.77
C GLY A 113 -1.00 2.32 15.84
N VAL A 114 -0.51 2.61 17.04
CA VAL A 114 -1.39 2.92 18.17
C VAL A 114 -2.02 4.29 17.94
N ILE A 115 -3.33 4.35 18.05
CA ILE A 115 -4.08 5.61 17.93
C ILE A 115 -4.59 5.99 19.32
N PHE A 116 -4.24 7.18 19.72
CA PHE A 116 -4.66 7.71 21.02
C PHE A 116 -5.83 8.69 20.84
#